data_71fee8ad96049caf91a5a058ec8a5d7b
#
_entry.id   71fee8ad96049caf91a5a058ec8a5d7b
#
_cell.length_a   1.000
_cell.length_b   1.000
_cell.length_c   1.000
_cell.angle_alpha   90.00
_cell.angle_beta   90.00
_cell.angle_gamma   90.00
#
_symmetry.space_group_name_H-M   'P 1'
#
loop_
_entity.id
_entity.type
_entity.pdbx_description
1 polymer ?
#
loop_
_entity_poly.entity_id
_entity_poly.type
_entity_poly.pdbx_seq_one_letter_code
_entity_poly.pdbx_strand_id
1 'polypeptide(L)'
;WAEFRDGALDDYHERRNEPGVDGTSRLSTALKWGLVHPRELLADLEPTKAHDVFRSELGWREFYADVLFRRPETSWKNLQASMDVMPVDTDAAARKRFDVWAEGRTGFPIVDAGMRQLLATGWMHNRVRMIVASFLVKDLHLPWQWGARHFMRHLVDGDLASNSHGWQWTAGTGTDAAPYFRVFN
;
A
#
# COMPACT_ATOMS: atom_id res chain seq x y z
N TRP A 1 -12.55 16.62 1.75
CA TRP A 1 -11.37 17.34 1.29
C TRP A 1 -11.19 18.65 2.06
N ALA A 2 -12.19 19.53 2.12
CA ALA A 2 -12.08 20.83 2.77
C ALA A 2 -11.61 20.71 4.24
N GLU A 3 -12.17 19.79 5.01
CA GLU A 3 -11.77 19.53 6.39
C GLU A 3 -10.27 19.16 6.52
N PHE A 4 -9.78 18.27 5.65
CA PHE A 4 -8.37 17.88 5.64
C PHE A 4 -7.47 19.05 5.17
N ARG A 5 -7.86 19.74 4.10
CA ARG A 5 -7.13 20.88 3.55
C ARG A 5 -6.98 22.00 4.57
N ASP A 6 -8.07 22.35 5.25
CA ASP A 6 -8.11 23.48 6.18
C ASP A 6 -7.58 23.12 7.59
N GLY A 7 -7.21 21.85 7.79
CA GLY A 7 -6.73 21.34 9.10
C GLY A 7 -5.40 20.59 9.01
N ALA A 8 -5.40 19.35 8.57
CA ALA A 8 -4.25 18.45 8.71
C ALA A 8 -3.26 18.48 7.53
N LEU A 9 -3.56 19.18 6.43
CA LEU A 9 -2.69 19.19 5.25
C LEU A 9 -1.34 19.86 5.52
N ASP A 10 -1.29 20.92 6.32
CA ASP A 10 -0.06 21.65 6.62
C ASP A 10 0.98 20.80 7.37
N ASP A 11 0.51 19.84 8.18
CA ASP A 11 1.35 18.92 8.94
C ASP A 11 1.52 17.56 8.22
N TYR A 12 0.94 17.39 7.04
CA TYR A 12 0.89 16.10 6.34
C TYR A 12 2.26 15.47 6.13
N HIS A 13 3.27 16.25 5.81
CA HIS A 13 4.63 15.77 5.54
C HIS A 13 5.28 15.08 6.75
N GLU A 14 4.86 15.42 7.98
CA GLU A 14 5.32 14.80 9.21
C GLU A 14 4.37 13.67 9.64
N ARG A 15 3.08 13.99 9.77
CA ARG A 15 2.07 13.12 10.41
C ARG A 15 1.58 11.95 9.54
N ARG A 16 1.80 12.00 8.20
CA ARG A 16 1.39 10.92 7.29
C ARG A 16 1.95 9.54 7.61
N ASN A 17 3.02 9.46 8.38
CA ASN A 17 3.68 8.21 8.74
C ASN A 17 3.28 7.67 10.11
N GLU A 18 2.41 8.35 10.83
CA GLU A 18 1.97 8.02 12.18
C GLU A 18 0.58 7.34 12.15
N PRO A 19 0.49 5.98 12.19
CA PRO A 19 -0.80 5.29 12.05
C PRO A 19 -1.80 5.59 13.15
N GLY A 20 -1.33 6.01 14.33
CA GLY A 20 -2.16 6.37 15.48
C GLY A 20 -2.74 7.79 15.43
N VAL A 21 -2.37 8.57 14.43
CA VAL A 21 -2.78 9.96 14.27
C VAL A 21 -3.69 10.12 13.06
N ASP A 22 -4.74 10.92 13.16
CA ASP A 22 -5.60 11.27 12.03
C ASP A 22 -4.94 12.36 11.16
N GLY A 23 -3.83 11.97 10.50
CA GLY A 23 -2.97 12.84 9.69
C GLY A 23 -3.07 12.59 8.19
N THR A 24 -4.08 11.86 7.72
CA THR A 24 -4.25 11.54 6.29
C THR A 24 -5.63 11.96 5.78
N SER A 25 -5.72 12.27 4.48
CA SER A 25 -6.97 12.75 3.85
C SER A 25 -8.07 11.70 3.77
N ARG A 26 -7.74 10.41 3.86
CA ARG A 26 -8.65 9.26 3.62
C ARG A 26 -9.40 9.32 2.27
N LEU A 27 -8.90 10.10 1.30
CA LEU A 27 -9.52 10.27 -0.02
C LEU A 27 -9.32 9.09 -0.97
N SER A 28 -8.58 8.07 -0.59
CA SER A 28 -8.30 6.90 -1.43
C SER A 28 -9.57 6.24 -1.97
N THR A 29 -10.61 6.11 -1.15
CA THR A 29 -11.92 5.59 -1.59
C THR A 29 -12.60 6.51 -2.60
N ALA A 30 -12.63 7.82 -2.32
CA ALA A 30 -13.25 8.80 -3.23
C ALA A 30 -12.51 8.85 -4.58
N LEU A 31 -11.18 8.81 -4.56
CA LEU A 31 -10.34 8.75 -5.76
C LEU A 31 -10.54 7.44 -6.54
N LYS A 32 -10.66 6.30 -5.84
CA LYS A 32 -10.90 4.99 -6.46
C LYS A 32 -12.21 4.96 -7.23
N TRP A 33 -13.27 5.50 -6.64
CA TRP A 33 -14.61 5.46 -7.19
C TRP A 33 -14.97 6.68 -8.05
N GLY A 34 -14.01 7.59 -8.28
CA GLY A 34 -14.21 8.76 -9.11
C GLY A 34 -15.15 9.81 -8.53
N LEU A 35 -15.32 9.82 -7.20
CA LEU A 35 -16.13 10.81 -6.50
C LEU A 35 -15.43 12.18 -6.41
N VAL A 36 -14.10 12.18 -6.58
CA VAL A 36 -13.26 13.37 -6.67
C VAL A 36 -12.20 13.15 -7.74
N HIS A 37 -11.91 14.17 -8.53
CA HIS A 37 -10.87 14.11 -9.53
C HIS A 37 -9.54 14.64 -8.98
N PRO A 38 -8.39 13.98 -9.23
CA PRO A 38 -7.08 14.45 -8.72
C PRO A 38 -6.76 15.90 -9.06
N ARG A 39 -7.20 16.39 -10.23
CA ARG A 39 -6.97 17.79 -10.65
C ARG A 39 -7.66 18.82 -9.76
N GLU A 40 -8.80 18.48 -9.16
CA GLU A 40 -9.48 19.35 -8.20
C GLU A 40 -8.63 19.50 -6.94
N LEU A 41 -8.07 18.38 -6.44
CA LEU A 41 -7.18 18.40 -5.29
C LEU A 41 -5.90 19.20 -5.59
N LEU A 42 -5.32 19.00 -6.78
CA LEU A 42 -4.09 19.69 -7.19
C LEU A 42 -4.28 21.20 -7.33
N ALA A 43 -5.47 21.66 -7.72
CA ALA A 43 -5.77 23.09 -7.88
C ALA A 43 -5.74 23.87 -6.56
N ASP A 44 -6.01 23.18 -5.44
CA ASP A 44 -6.04 23.77 -4.09
C ASP A 44 -4.66 23.76 -3.41
N LEU A 45 -3.63 23.13 -4.03
CA LEU A 45 -2.32 22.97 -3.39
C LEU A 45 -1.42 24.18 -3.60
N GLU A 46 -0.87 24.68 -2.49
CA GLU A 46 0.12 25.75 -2.47
C GLU A 46 1.56 25.21 -2.57
N PRO A 47 2.56 26.07 -2.86
CA PRO A 47 3.98 25.68 -2.94
C PRO A 47 4.62 25.56 -1.53
N THR A 48 4.11 24.66 -0.70
CA THR A 48 4.66 24.34 0.63
C THR A 48 5.20 22.91 0.65
N LYS A 49 6.08 22.60 1.60
CA LYS A 49 6.63 21.26 1.76
C LYS A 49 5.54 20.19 1.97
N ALA A 50 4.55 20.48 2.79
CA ALA A 50 3.46 19.54 3.08
C ALA A 50 2.60 19.27 1.85
N HIS A 51 2.25 20.32 1.13
CA HIS A 51 1.47 20.23 -0.11
C HIS A 51 2.25 19.53 -1.23
N ASP A 52 3.56 19.75 -1.33
CA ASP A 52 4.41 19.05 -2.30
C ASP A 52 4.49 17.54 -2.01
N VAL A 53 4.56 17.16 -0.74
CA VAL A 53 4.50 15.76 -0.34
C VAL A 53 3.13 15.17 -0.72
N PHE A 54 2.02 15.87 -0.46
CA PHE A 54 0.69 15.39 -0.83
C PHE A 54 0.54 15.30 -2.37
N ARG A 55 1.03 16.29 -3.11
CA ARG A 55 1.09 16.28 -4.59
C ARG A 55 1.83 15.04 -5.11
N SER A 56 2.93 14.68 -4.48
CA SER A 56 3.71 13.49 -4.84
C SER A 56 2.92 12.19 -4.65
N GLU A 57 2.09 12.10 -3.62
CA GLU A 57 1.25 10.91 -3.41
C GLU A 57 0.17 10.76 -4.51
N LEU A 58 -0.42 11.88 -4.97
CA LEU A 58 -1.30 11.85 -6.14
C LEU A 58 -0.52 11.45 -7.41
N GLY A 59 0.73 11.93 -7.53
CA GLY A 59 1.63 11.56 -8.63
C GLY A 59 1.96 10.07 -8.65
N TRP A 60 2.20 9.44 -7.50
CA TRP A 60 2.44 8.00 -7.40
C TRP A 60 1.24 7.18 -7.89
N ARG A 61 0.03 7.60 -7.59
CA ARG A 61 -1.19 6.94 -8.08
C ARG A 61 -1.24 6.93 -9.62
N GLU A 62 -1.00 8.08 -10.24
CA GLU A 62 -0.99 8.21 -11.71
C GLU A 62 0.18 7.44 -12.34
N PHE A 63 1.35 7.48 -11.71
CA PHE A 63 2.52 6.73 -12.14
C PHE A 63 2.24 5.21 -12.19
N TYR A 64 1.67 4.64 -11.14
CA TYR A 64 1.34 3.22 -11.14
C TYR A 64 0.23 2.86 -12.13
N ALA A 65 -0.71 3.76 -12.38
CA ALA A 65 -1.70 3.58 -13.44
C ALA A 65 -1.04 3.51 -14.82
N ASP A 66 -0.07 4.38 -15.13
CA ASP A 66 0.69 4.35 -16.38
C ASP A 66 1.55 3.07 -16.49
N VAL A 67 2.21 2.66 -15.41
CA VAL A 67 2.99 1.41 -15.40
C VAL A 67 2.07 0.22 -15.73
N LEU A 68 0.93 0.10 -15.07
CA LEU A 68 -0.01 -0.99 -15.32
C LEU A 68 -0.59 -0.93 -16.73
N PHE A 69 -0.88 0.25 -17.26
CA PHE A 69 -1.37 0.41 -18.63
C PHE A 69 -0.37 -0.09 -19.67
N ARG A 70 0.93 0.21 -19.49
CA ARG A 70 2.01 -0.23 -20.38
C ARG A 70 2.42 -1.68 -20.17
N ARG A 71 2.29 -2.18 -18.97
CA ARG A 71 2.73 -3.51 -18.55
C ARG A 71 1.62 -4.23 -17.76
N PRO A 72 0.49 -4.57 -18.39
CA PRO A 72 -0.69 -5.13 -17.72
C PRO A 72 -0.40 -6.44 -16.98
N GLU A 73 0.59 -7.23 -17.45
CA GLU A 73 1.02 -8.45 -16.79
C GLU A 73 1.58 -8.20 -15.37
N THR A 74 2.03 -6.99 -15.05
CA THR A 74 2.55 -6.65 -13.72
C THR A 74 1.48 -6.61 -12.62
N SER A 75 0.22 -6.73 -12.98
CA SER A 75 -0.84 -6.95 -12.00
C SER A 75 -0.68 -8.28 -11.22
N TRP A 76 0.06 -9.27 -11.78
CA TRP A 76 0.30 -10.57 -11.15
C TRP A 76 1.73 -11.12 -11.33
N LYS A 77 2.55 -10.56 -12.25
CA LYS A 77 3.95 -10.92 -12.45
C LYS A 77 4.87 -9.86 -11.87
N ASN A 78 6.07 -10.24 -11.52
CA ASN A 78 7.09 -9.27 -11.12
C ASN A 78 7.40 -8.30 -12.28
N LEU A 79 7.47 -7.02 -11.99
CA LEU A 79 7.91 -6.01 -12.96
C LEU A 79 9.37 -6.29 -13.35
N GLN A 80 10.18 -6.69 -12.38
CA GLN A 80 11.56 -7.11 -12.59
C GLN A 80 11.64 -8.62 -12.70
N ALA A 81 11.68 -9.13 -13.92
CA ALA A 81 11.73 -10.56 -14.21
C ALA A 81 12.96 -11.28 -13.59
N SER A 82 14.06 -10.54 -13.37
CA SER A 82 15.23 -11.07 -12.65
C SER A 82 14.92 -11.52 -11.22
N MET A 83 13.83 -11.03 -10.63
CA MET A 83 13.39 -11.39 -9.28
C MET A 83 12.44 -12.60 -9.25
N ASP A 84 12.12 -13.20 -10.39
CA ASP A 84 11.29 -14.41 -10.45
C ASP A 84 11.98 -15.63 -9.82
N VAL A 85 13.30 -15.56 -9.64
CA VAL A 85 14.10 -16.59 -8.97
C VAL A 85 14.08 -16.52 -7.44
N MET A 86 13.46 -15.49 -6.87
CA MET A 86 13.34 -15.38 -5.41
C MET A 86 12.57 -16.58 -4.84
N PRO A 87 13.15 -17.29 -3.87
CA PRO A 87 12.46 -18.42 -3.26
C PRO A 87 11.25 -17.92 -2.45
N VAL A 88 10.11 -18.55 -2.66
CA VAL A 88 8.88 -18.35 -1.88
C VAL A 88 8.25 -19.69 -1.54
N ASP A 89 7.65 -19.78 -0.37
CA ASP A 89 6.97 -20.98 0.10
C ASP A 89 5.52 -21.01 -0.39
N THR A 90 5.09 -22.15 -0.95
CA THR A 90 3.74 -22.30 -1.52
C THR A 90 3.02 -23.58 -1.05
N ASP A 91 3.64 -24.37 -0.19
CA ASP A 91 3.15 -25.63 0.34
C ASP A 91 1.97 -25.47 1.34
N ALA A 92 1.51 -26.58 1.90
CA ALA A 92 0.42 -26.58 2.87
C ALA A 92 0.77 -25.84 4.17
N ALA A 93 2.04 -25.84 4.59
CA ALA A 93 2.49 -25.08 5.76
C ALA A 93 2.50 -23.56 5.47
N ALA A 94 2.93 -23.18 4.28
CA ALA A 94 2.84 -21.79 3.79
C ALA A 94 1.40 -21.28 3.79
N ARG A 95 0.45 -22.13 3.35
CA ARG A 95 -0.98 -21.76 3.37
C ARG A 95 -1.49 -21.50 4.78
N LYS A 96 -1.11 -22.33 5.75
CA LYS A 96 -1.47 -22.10 7.15
C LYS A 96 -0.89 -20.78 7.71
N ARG A 97 0.37 -20.45 7.37
CA ARG A 97 0.98 -19.16 7.76
C ARG A 97 0.22 -17.98 7.15
N PHE A 98 -0.18 -18.12 5.88
CA PHE A 98 -1.01 -17.11 5.22
C PHE A 98 -2.35 -16.91 5.93
N ASP A 99 -3.05 -17.97 6.29
CA ASP A 99 -4.35 -17.88 6.96
C ASP A 99 -4.22 -17.18 8.32
N VAL A 100 -3.18 -17.51 9.09
CA VAL A 100 -2.87 -16.83 10.36
C VAL A 100 -2.62 -15.33 10.16
N TRP A 101 -1.86 -14.96 9.13
CA TRP A 101 -1.62 -13.57 8.78
C TRP A 101 -2.92 -12.88 8.32
N ALA A 102 -3.67 -13.49 7.43
CA ALA A 102 -4.90 -12.94 6.89
C ALA A 102 -5.96 -12.64 7.96
N GLU A 103 -5.99 -13.46 9.03
CA GLU A 103 -6.91 -13.29 10.16
C GLU A 103 -6.36 -12.39 11.29
N GLY A 104 -5.15 -11.86 11.16
CA GLY A 104 -4.51 -11.02 12.18
C GLY A 104 -4.26 -11.77 13.49
N ARG A 105 -3.67 -12.96 13.41
CA ARG A 105 -3.36 -13.86 14.53
C ARG A 105 -1.90 -14.30 14.56
N THR A 106 -1.00 -13.45 14.02
CA THR A 106 0.44 -13.74 13.93
C THR A 106 1.16 -13.70 15.28
N GLY A 107 0.59 -13.00 16.26
CA GLY A 107 1.24 -12.71 17.54
C GLY A 107 2.10 -11.43 17.50
N PHE A 108 2.22 -10.76 16.35
CA PHE A 108 2.89 -9.47 16.20
C PHE A 108 1.84 -8.35 16.25
N PRO A 109 1.79 -7.55 17.33
CA PRO A 109 0.68 -6.65 17.62
C PRO A 109 0.34 -5.68 16.48
N ILE A 110 1.35 -5.06 15.83
CA ILE A 110 1.13 -4.10 14.75
C ILE A 110 0.57 -4.78 13.49
N VAL A 111 1.04 -5.99 13.16
CA VAL A 111 0.55 -6.78 12.03
C VAL A 111 -0.89 -7.19 12.28
N ASP A 112 -1.16 -7.76 13.45
CA ASP A 112 -2.49 -8.24 13.82
C ASP A 112 -3.51 -7.11 13.88
N ALA A 113 -3.14 -5.97 14.46
CA ALA A 113 -4.00 -4.78 14.49
C ALA A 113 -4.34 -4.29 13.08
N GLY A 114 -3.35 -4.22 12.18
CA GLY A 114 -3.56 -3.82 10.79
C GLY A 114 -4.49 -4.75 10.03
N MET A 115 -4.27 -6.07 10.14
CA MET A 115 -5.10 -7.04 9.44
C MET A 115 -6.53 -7.08 9.99
N ARG A 116 -6.72 -6.97 11.31
CA ARG A 116 -8.06 -6.86 11.92
C ARG A 116 -8.76 -5.58 11.54
N GLN A 117 -8.04 -4.44 11.45
CA GLN A 117 -8.62 -3.19 10.96
C GLN A 117 -9.11 -3.35 9.52
N LEU A 118 -8.30 -3.97 8.63
CA LEU A 118 -8.70 -4.27 7.26
C LEU A 118 -10.01 -5.06 7.20
N LEU A 119 -10.09 -6.15 7.96
CA LEU A 119 -11.27 -7.01 7.97
C LEU A 119 -12.52 -6.32 8.54
N ALA A 120 -12.34 -5.45 9.54
CA ALA A 120 -13.45 -4.78 10.20
C ALA A 120 -13.98 -3.56 9.42
N THR A 121 -13.08 -2.81 8.75
CA THR A 121 -13.42 -1.49 8.18
C THR A 121 -13.24 -1.40 6.66
N GLY A 122 -12.58 -2.37 6.04
CA GLY A 122 -12.18 -2.29 4.63
C GLY A 122 -11.10 -1.24 4.35
N TRP A 123 -10.47 -0.69 5.39
CA TRP A 123 -9.44 0.34 5.26
C TRP A 123 -8.24 0.03 6.13
N MET A 124 -7.06 0.48 5.70
CA MET A 124 -5.81 0.37 6.46
C MET A 124 -4.92 1.55 6.13
N HIS A 125 -4.29 2.14 7.13
CA HIS A 125 -3.30 3.21 6.96
C HIS A 125 -2.14 2.75 6.07
N ASN A 126 -1.66 3.60 5.14
CA ASN A 126 -0.62 3.21 4.17
C ASN A 126 0.64 2.64 4.82
N ARG A 127 1.13 3.25 5.91
CA ARG A 127 2.32 2.73 6.63
C ARG A 127 2.09 1.32 7.17
N VAL A 128 0.89 1.03 7.65
CA VAL A 128 0.53 -0.30 8.14
C VAL A 128 0.44 -1.30 6.98
N ARG A 129 -0.10 -0.90 5.80
CA ARG A 129 -0.08 -1.75 4.59
C ARG A 129 1.34 -2.19 4.25
N MET A 130 2.31 -1.28 4.32
CA MET A 130 3.72 -1.59 4.06
C MET A 130 4.29 -2.57 5.10
N ILE A 131 3.98 -2.39 6.38
CA ILE A 131 4.46 -3.26 7.47
C ILE A 131 3.91 -4.68 7.30
N VAL A 132 2.60 -4.84 7.15
CA VAL A 132 1.98 -6.16 7.03
C VAL A 132 2.37 -6.87 5.73
N ALA A 133 2.62 -6.11 4.65
CA ALA A 133 3.13 -6.66 3.40
C ALA A 133 4.58 -7.11 3.53
N SER A 134 5.44 -6.32 4.18
CA SER A 134 6.82 -6.70 4.47
C SER A 134 6.88 -7.97 5.30
N PHE A 135 6.06 -8.06 6.34
CA PHE A 135 5.96 -9.25 7.19
C PHE A 135 5.58 -10.50 6.39
N LEU A 136 4.56 -10.39 5.52
CA LEU A 136 4.17 -11.52 4.67
C LEU A 136 5.31 -12.02 3.79
N VAL A 137 5.99 -11.08 3.11
CA VAL A 137 6.98 -11.44 2.08
C VAL A 137 8.32 -11.80 2.68
N LYS A 138 8.80 -11.07 3.69
CA LYS A 138 10.18 -11.18 4.21
C LYS A 138 10.29 -12.09 5.42
N ASP A 139 9.29 -12.11 6.29
CA ASP A 139 9.33 -12.91 7.51
C ASP A 139 8.62 -14.26 7.32
N LEU A 140 7.50 -14.28 6.59
CA LEU A 140 6.79 -15.52 6.28
C LEU A 140 7.22 -16.19 4.98
N HIS A 141 8.05 -15.54 4.14
CA HIS A 141 8.52 -16.02 2.84
C HIS A 141 7.40 -16.40 1.86
N LEU A 142 6.26 -15.68 1.90
CA LEU A 142 5.10 -15.98 1.07
C LEU A 142 5.05 -15.11 -0.19
N PRO A 143 4.43 -15.61 -1.29
CA PRO A 143 4.27 -14.83 -2.50
C PRO A 143 3.47 -13.54 -2.26
N TRP A 144 3.98 -12.40 -2.72
CA TRP A 144 3.28 -11.11 -2.60
C TRP A 144 1.89 -11.13 -3.25
N GLN A 145 1.70 -11.94 -4.29
CA GLN A 145 0.41 -12.09 -4.99
C GLN A 145 -0.71 -12.59 -4.07
N TRP A 146 -0.38 -13.38 -3.05
CA TRP A 146 -1.38 -13.85 -2.08
C TRP A 146 -1.90 -12.68 -1.24
N GLY A 147 -1.01 -11.85 -0.74
CA GLY A 147 -1.37 -10.67 0.01
C GLY A 147 -2.08 -9.61 -0.84
N ALA A 148 -1.57 -9.35 -2.05
CA ALA A 148 -2.20 -8.42 -2.99
C ALA A 148 -3.66 -8.82 -3.31
N ARG A 149 -3.91 -10.10 -3.54
CA ARG A 149 -5.27 -10.63 -3.77
C ARG A 149 -6.15 -10.49 -2.53
N HIS A 150 -5.61 -10.73 -1.34
CA HIS A 150 -6.33 -10.55 -0.09
C HIS A 150 -6.75 -9.10 0.11
N PHE A 151 -5.83 -8.16 -0.13
CA PHE A 151 -6.12 -6.73 -0.07
C PHE A 151 -7.21 -6.31 -1.06
N MET A 152 -7.12 -6.75 -2.33
CA MET A 152 -8.16 -6.43 -3.34
C MET A 152 -9.54 -6.94 -2.98
N ARG A 153 -9.66 -7.98 -2.16
CA ARG A 153 -10.95 -8.53 -1.71
C ARG A 153 -11.56 -7.76 -0.55
N HIS A 154 -10.73 -7.12 0.27
CA HIS A 154 -11.18 -6.51 1.52
C HIS A 154 -11.11 -4.98 1.53
N LEU A 155 -10.22 -4.36 0.73
CA LEU A 155 -10.09 -2.92 0.68
C LEU A 155 -11.23 -2.25 -0.10
N VAL A 156 -11.91 -1.30 0.51
CA VAL A 156 -12.92 -0.46 -0.14
C VAL A 156 -12.31 0.51 -1.16
N ASP A 157 -11.01 0.82 -0.99
CA ASP A 157 -10.21 1.66 -1.87
C ASP A 157 -9.28 0.84 -2.77
N GLY A 158 -9.50 -0.47 -2.90
CA GLY A 158 -8.65 -1.37 -3.65
C GLY A 158 -8.51 -0.96 -5.12
N ASP A 159 -7.36 -0.37 -5.48
CA ASP A 159 -6.97 -0.02 -6.83
C ASP A 159 -5.93 -0.99 -7.34
N LEU A 160 -6.16 -1.61 -8.51
CA LEU A 160 -5.30 -2.69 -9.00
C LEU A 160 -3.87 -2.21 -9.24
N ALA A 161 -3.70 -1.02 -9.83
CA ALA A 161 -2.38 -0.47 -10.13
C ALA A 161 -1.59 -0.18 -8.84
N SER A 162 -2.18 0.61 -7.95
CA SER A 162 -1.54 1.00 -6.69
C SER A 162 -1.31 -0.21 -5.78
N ASN A 163 -2.26 -1.14 -5.72
CA ASN A 163 -2.13 -2.33 -4.89
C ASN A 163 -1.00 -3.25 -5.39
N SER A 164 -1.03 -3.66 -6.65
CA SER A 164 -0.05 -4.61 -7.18
C SER A 164 1.38 -4.04 -7.14
N HIS A 165 1.55 -2.76 -7.49
CA HIS A 165 2.88 -2.14 -7.48
C HIS A 165 3.35 -1.75 -6.07
N GLY A 166 2.44 -1.41 -5.16
CA GLY A 166 2.77 -1.22 -3.75
C GLY A 166 3.27 -2.51 -3.07
N TRP A 167 2.64 -3.64 -3.38
CA TRP A 167 3.09 -4.97 -2.95
C TRP A 167 4.45 -5.32 -3.53
N GLN A 168 4.66 -5.10 -4.83
CA GLN A 168 5.95 -5.34 -5.48
C GLN A 168 7.05 -4.40 -4.97
N TRP A 169 6.71 -3.14 -4.67
CA TRP A 169 7.65 -2.22 -4.05
C TRP A 169 8.14 -2.76 -2.69
N THR A 170 7.24 -3.27 -1.87
CA THR A 170 7.58 -3.88 -0.57
C THR A 170 8.37 -5.18 -0.74
N ALA A 171 8.02 -5.98 -1.73
CA ALA A 171 8.69 -7.25 -2.05
C ALA A 171 10.08 -7.05 -2.69
N GLY A 172 10.40 -5.84 -3.20
CA GLY A 172 11.63 -5.58 -3.93
C GLY A 172 11.61 -6.08 -5.37
N THR A 173 10.43 -6.34 -5.93
CA THR A 173 10.25 -6.86 -7.31
C THR A 173 9.67 -5.82 -8.26
N GLY A 174 9.44 -4.60 -7.79
CA GLY A 174 8.76 -3.51 -8.48
C GLY A 174 9.68 -2.44 -9.08
N THR A 175 9.14 -1.22 -9.18
CA THR A 175 9.78 -0.08 -9.86
C THR A 175 11.03 0.45 -9.16
N ASP A 176 11.10 0.34 -7.85
CA ASP A 176 12.24 0.79 -7.07
C ASP A 176 12.85 -0.41 -6.33
N ALA A 177 13.83 -0.99 -6.97
CA ALA A 177 14.50 -2.20 -6.52
C ALA A 177 15.79 -1.92 -5.77
N ALA A 178 15.86 -0.92 -4.92
CA ALA A 178 16.97 -0.75 -3.99
C ALA A 178 16.77 -1.65 -2.76
N PRO A 179 17.19 -2.92 -2.80
CA PRO A 179 16.67 -3.94 -1.90
C PRO A 179 17.33 -3.98 -0.52
N TYR A 180 18.52 -3.41 -0.37
CA TYR A 180 19.35 -3.70 0.82
C TYR A 180 18.90 -3.00 2.10
N PHE A 181 18.14 -1.91 1.99
CA PHE A 181 17.88 -1.03 3.13
C PHE A 181 16.39 -0.97 3.52
N ARG A 182 15.55 -1.78 2.90
CA ARG A 182 14.13 -1.82 3.22
C ARG A 182 13.81 -2.88 4.26
N VAL A 183 14.46 -2.74 5.39
CA VAL A 183 14.08 -3.44 6.61
C VAL A 183 13.23 -2.48 7.41
N PHE A 184 11.99 -2.87 7.69
CA PHE A 184 11.15 -2.11 8.62
C PHE A 184 11.57 -2.50 10.03
N ASN A 185 12.18 -1.57 10.76
CA ASN A 185 12.49 -1.73 12.16
C ASN A 185 11.28 -1.40 13.03
#